data_574daa0f0c18546ffabcbaa31a125167
#
_entry.id   574daa0f0c18546ffabcbaa31a125167
#
_cell.length_a   1.000
_cell.length_b   1.000
_cell.length_c   1.000
_cell.angle_alpha   90.00
_cell.angle_beta   90.00
_cell.angle_gamma   90.00
#
_symmetry.space_group_name_H-M   'P 1'
#
loop_
_entity.id
_entity.type
_entity.pdbx_description
1 polymer ?
#
loop_
_entity_poly.entity_id
_entity_poly.type
_entity_poly.pdbx_seq_one_letter_code
_entity_poly.pdbx_strand_id
1 'polypeptide(L)'
;MALNDVMSKRTLPMKSTARSTSLAIGLSVVLASSAGAQALATFGSAEVAGFGEGSALLGTSLATGRQGLGPIAGLVGQTYRYRETQTSHAQAYAISPSVGLQYTMPTGAVSASVGYSFVNTQFDQVVSGGQLGGTSGVFVSGQGNYWGNGENSAQVIGSYGFKSEYYWSRVRAAHRLAPSAQPIYLGAEFVLQGTQQGYVNNRVTGSRGPSETRYEVGPTIEYRISPEFRVGASGGLRGGNNSTPQSGYARVEFLLLTKLAGM
;
A
#
# COMPACT_ATOMS: atom_id res chain seq x y z
N MET A 1 43.00 27.06 -32.39
CA MET A 1 42.07 28.10 -31.91
C MET A 1 41.11 27.43 -30.95
N ALA A 2 41.36 27.70 -29.69
CA ALA A 2 40.67 27.03 -28.57
C ALA A 2 39.28 27.65 -28.32
N LEU A 3 38.30 26.85 -27.99
CA LEU A 3 37.09 27.29 -27.28
C LEU A 3 36.83 26.29 -26.17
N ASN A 4 37.45 26.57 -25.02
CA ASN A 4 36.96 26.22 -23.69
C ASN A 4 35.74 27.11 -23.44
N ASP A 5 34.63 26.59 -22.88
CA ASP A 5 34.28 27.01 -21.55
C ASP A 5 32.82 26.74 -21.16
N VAL A 6 32.66 26.47 -19.91
CA VAL A 6 31.55 26.74 -18.99
C VAL A 6 30.44 25.68 -18.93
N MET A 7 30.75 24.56 -18.23
CA MET A 7 29.75 23.85 -17.46
C MET A 7 29.62 24.54 -16.09
N SER A 8 28.65 25.46 -15.99
CA SER A 8 28.21 26.00 -14.71
C SER A 8 27.34 24.96 -13.96
N LYS A 9 27.91 24.38 -12.92
CA LYS A 9 27.18 23.58 -11.92
C LYS A 9 26.19 24.48 -11.17
N ARG A 10 24.93 24.49 -11.60
CA ARG A 10 23.85 25.03 -10.76
C ARG A 10 23.39 23.97 -9.75
N THR A 11 23.96 24.03 -8.57
CA THR A 11 23.37 23.42 -7.38
C THR A 11 22.10 24.19 -7.02
N LEU A 12 20.94 23.59 -7.27
CA LEU A 12 19.67 24.12 -6.77
C LEU A 12 19.58 23.85 -5.25
N PRO A 13 19.25 24.86 -4.44
CA PRO A 13 19.11 24.65 -3.01
C PRO A 13 17.88 23.78 -2.72
N MET A 14 18.10 22.65 -2.07
CA MET A 14 17.05 21.85 -1.43
C MET A 14 16.38 22.70 -0.35
N LYS A 15 15.24 23.31 -0.67
CA LYS A 15 14.39 23.92 0.36
C LYS A 15 13.73 22.83 1.19
N SER A 16 14.07 22.79 2.45
CA SER A 16 13.61 21.83 3.45
C SER A 16 12.09 21.80 3.55
N THR A 17 11.50 20.62 3.33
CA THR A 17 10.09 20.30 3.53
C THR A 17 9.76 19.90 4.98
N ALA A 18 10.52 20.39 5.94
CA ALA A 18 10.39 20.01 7.37
C ALA A 18 9.09 20.48 8.06
N ARG A 19 8.24 21.28 7.41
CA ARG A 19 7.01 21.81 8.05
C ARG A 19 5.77 20.92 7.97
N SER A 20 5.75 19.90 7.12
CA SER A 20 4.55 19.07 6.90
C SER A 20 4.45 17.86 7.83
N THR A 21 5.55 17.42 8.44
CA THR A 21 5.60 16.22 9.28
C THR A 21 4.93 16.40 10.64
N SER A 22 4.90 17.63 11.16
CA SER A 22 4.36 17.93 12.48
C SER A 22 2.83 17.83 12.56
N LEU A 23 2.11 18.02 11.46
CA LEU A 23 0.64 18.00 11.44
C LEU A 23 0.08 16.57 11.47
N ALA A 24 0.75 15.62 10.82
CA ALA A 24 0.32 14.21 10.77
C ALA A 24 0.48 13.50 12.12
N ILE A 25 1.56 13.80 12.85
CA ILE A 25 1.81 13.26 14.19
C ILE A 25 0.79 13.84 15.19
N GLY A 26 0.43 15.11 15.06
CA GLY A 26 -0.55 15.76 15.92
C GLY A 26 -1.96 15.17 15.80
N LEU A 27 -2.39 14.79 14.60
CA LEU A 27 -3.73 14.23 14.38
C LEU A 27 -3.87 12.80 14.94
N SER A 28 -2.80 12.01 14.89
CA SER A 28 -2.77 10.65 15.45
C SER A 28 -2.84 10.66 16.99
N VAL A 29 -2.29 11.66 17.64
CA VAL A 29 -2.29 11.82 19.11
C VAL A 29 -3.65 12.29 19.63
N VAL A 30 -4.37 13.14 18.90
CA VAL A 30 -5.68 13.66 19.33
C VAL A 30 -6.76 12.57 19.32
N LEU A 31 -6.69 11.60 18.40
CA LEU A 31 -7.62 10.47 18.38
C LEU A 31 -7.34 9.44 19.48
N ALA A 32 -6.14 9.43 20.04
CA ALA A 32 -5.74 8.53 21.12
C ALA A 32 -6.36 8.89 22.48
N SER A 33 -6.91 10.09 22.66
CA SER A 33 -7.43 10.58 23.92
C SER A 33 -8.90 10.24 24.22
N SER A 34 -9.63 9.60 23.28
CA SER A 34 -10.98 9.13 23.55
C SER A 34 -10.95 7.81 24.33
N ALA A 35 -11.26 7.86 25.62
CA ALA A 35 -11.25 6.75 26.56
C ALA A 35 -12.10 5.55 26.08
N GLY A 36 -11.44 4.51 25.63
CA GLY A 36 -12.03 3.21 25.24
C GLY A 36 -10.91 2.25 24.86
N ALA A 37 -11.12 0.95 25.04
CA ALA A 37 -10.16 -0.07 24.60
C ALA A 37 -9.76 0.19 23.16
N GLN A 38 -8.52 0.58 22.94
CA GLN A 38 -7.97 0.90 21.63
C GLN A 38 -7.15 -0.29 21.15
N ALA A 39 -7.24 -0.57 19.87
CA ALA A 39 -6.43 -1.56 19.19
C ALA A 39 -5.50 -0.87 18.21
N LEU A 40 -4.21 -1.11 18.35
CA LEU A 40 -3.18 -0.71 17.40
C LEU A 40 -2.84 -1.94 16.54
N ALA A 41 -3.04 -1.82 15.25
CA ALA A 41 -2.56 -2.79 14.29
C ALA A 41 -1.28 -2.26 13.63
N THR A 42 -0.21 -3.02 13.69
CA THR A 42 1.01 -2.77 12.90
C THR A 42 1.13 -3.87 11.87
N PHE A 43 1.31 -3.51 10.61
CA PHE A 43 1.36 -4.44 9.51
C PHE A 43 2.45 -4.06 8.52
N GLY A 44 2.96 -5.05 7.84
CA GLY A 44 3.94 -4.83 6.79
C GLY A 44 3.91 -5.93 5.75
N SER A 45 4.39 -5.60 4.56
CA SER A 45 4.61 -6.57 3.49
C SER A 45 5.80 -6.18 2.64
N ALA A 46 6.44 -7.19 2.07
CA ALA A 46 7.44 -7.03 1.03
C ALA A 46 7.12 -8.00 -0.11
N GLU A 47 7.24 -7.51 -1.33
CA GLU A 47 6.96 -8.24 -2.55
C GLU A 47 8.10 -8.08 -3.52
N VAL A 48 8.42 -9.17 -4.21
CA VAL A 48 9.29 -9.20 -5.37
C VAL A 48 8.53 -9.81 -6.54
N ALA A 49 8.73 -9.24 -7.71
CA ALA A 49 8.13 -9.74 -8.94
C ALA A 49 9.19 -9.79 -10.04
N GLY A 50 8.85 -10.45 -11.15
CA GLY A 50 9.75 -10.52 -12.30
C GLY A 50 10.16 -9.14 -12.81
N PHE A 51 11.25 -9.12 -13.57
CA PHE A 51 11.81 -7.91 -14.20
C PHE A 51 12.32 -6.84 -13.24
N GLY A 52 12.70 -7.21 -12.00
CA GLY A 52 13.24 -6.29 -11.01
C GLY A 52 12.20 -5.36 -10.39
N GLU A 53 10.93 -5.68 -10.49
CA GLU A 53 9.84 -4.98 -9.81
C GLU A 53 9.70 -5.48 -8.37
N GLY A 54 9.15 -4.64 -7.51
CA GLY A 54 8.89 -5.02 -6.13
C GLY A 54 8.33 -3.87 -5.31
N SER A 55 7.86 -4.20 -4.14
CA SER A 55 7.31 -3.22 -3.20
C SER A 55 7.59 -3.63 -1.75
N ALA A 56 7.63 -2.65 -0.88
CA ALA A 56 7.57 -2.87 0.55
C ALA A 56 6.67 -1.80 1.17
N LEU A 57 5.89 -2.20 2.16
CA LEU A 57 5.09 -1.30 2.95
C LEU A 57 5.20 -1.63 4.44
N LEU A 58 5.06 -0.60 5.25
CA LEU A 58 4.90 -0.70 6.69
C LEU A 58 3.82 0.29 7.09
N GLY A 59 2.86 -0.16 7.88
CA GLY A 59 1.77 0.70 8.32
C GLY A 59 1.33 0.43 9.75
N THR A 60 0.64 1.41 10.28
CA THR A 60 -0.06 1.31 11.55
C THR A 60 -1.48 1.82 11.40
N SER A 61 -2.42 1.22 12.11
CA SER A 61 -3.77 1.75 12.23
C SER A 61 -4.23 1.66 13.69
N LEU A 62 -4.86 2.71 14.14
CA LEU A 62 -5.46 2.81 15.47
C LEU A 62 -6.97 2.81 15.30
N ALA A 63 -7.66 1.89 15.97
CA ALA A 63 -9.11 1.79 15.96
C ALA A 63 -9.64 1.65 17.39
N THR A 64 -10.91 1.98 17.60
CA THR A 64 -11.60 1.61 18.83
C THR A 64 -11.78 0.11 18.85
N GLY A 65 -11.24 -0.58 19.85
CA GLY A 65 -11.34 -2.06 19.99
C GLY A 65 -12.74 -2.56 20.38
N ARG A 66 -13.77 -1.70 20.36
CA ARG A 66 -15.15 -2.02 20.72
C ARG A 66 -15.93 -2.50 19.51
N GLN A 67 -16.92 -3.37 19.77
CA GLN A 67 -17.93 -3.71 18.76
C GLN A 67 -18.76 -2.49 18.39
N GLY A 68 -19.23 -2.44 17.15
CA GLY A 68 -19.99 -1.33 16.60
C GLY A 68 -19.14 -0.35 15.80
N LEU A 69 -19.69 0.81 15.57
CA LEU A 69 -19.07 1.86 14.77
C LEU A 69 -18.08 2.67 15.63
N GLY A 70 -16.88 2.88 15.11
CA GLY A 70 -15.84 3.69 15.74
C GLY A 70 -14.90 4.35 14.75
N PRO A 71 -14.16 5.37 15.17
CA PRO A 71 -13.14 6.00 14.35
C PRO A 71 -11.94 5.09 14.13
N ILE A 72 -11.28 5.27 12.98
CA ILE A 72 -10.00 4.67 12.65
C ILE A 72 -9.07 5.74 12.11
N ALA A 73 -7.79 5.66 12.47
CA ALA A 73 -6.73 6.47 11.89
C ALA A 73 -5.58 5.55 11.46
N GLY A 74 -4.95 5.87 10.35
CA GLY A 74 -3.87 5.07 9.79
C GLY A 74 -2.71 5.91 9.27
N LEU A 75 -1.53 5.30 9.26
CA LEU A 75 -0.33 5.81 8.62
C LEU A 75 0.36 4.67 7.89
N VAL A 76 0.62 4.83 6.61
CA VAL A 76 1.33 3.85 5.78
C VAL A 76 2.52 4.52 5.12
N GLY A 77 3.70 3.94 5.31
CA GLY A 77 4.90 4.21 4.52
C GLY A 77 5.08 3.08 3.50
N GLN A 78 5.39 3.42 2.26
CA GLN A 78 5.62 2.42 1.23
C GLN A 78 6.72 2.84 0.25
N THR A 79 7.41 1.86 -0.30
CA THR A 79 8.28 2.02 -1.46
C THR A 79 7.90 0.98 -2.51
N TYR A 80 7.98 1.36 -3.75
CA TYR A 80 7.74 0.44 -4.86
C TYR A 80 8.62 0.79 -6.04
N ARG A 81 9.13 -0.26 -6.68
CA ARG A 81 9.90 -0.20 -7.92
C ARG A 81 9.08 -0.85 -9.02
N TYR A 82 8.87 -0.13 -10.08
CA TYR A 82 8.12 -0.61 -11.22
C TYR A 82 8.84 -0.31 -12.53
N ARG A 83 8.54 -1.08 -13.53
CA ARG A 83 9.11 -0.92 -14.86
C ARG A 83 8.34 0.16 -15.61
N GLU A 84 9.02 1.19 -16.03
CA GLU A 84 8.46 2.30 -16.83
C GLU A 84 8.51 1.99 -18.32
N THR A 85 9.68 1.50 -18.78
CA THR A 85 9.91 1.05 -20.16
C THR A 85 10.62 -0.30 -20.15
N GLN A 86 10.94 -0.84 -21.33
CA GLN A 86 11.71 -2.09 -21.40
C GLN A 86 13.08 -2.01 -20.72
N THR A 87 13.65 -0.84 -20.60
CA THR A 87 15.03 -0.61 -20.11
C THR A 87 15.12 0.30 -18.90
N SER A 88 14.03 0.95 -18.47
CA SER A 88 14.05 1.88 -17.34
C SER A 88 13.07 1.47 -16.25
N HIS A 89 13.44 1.76 -15.00
CA HIS A 89 12.61 1.59 -13.83
C HIS A 89 12.38 2.93 -13.14
N ALA A 90 11.25 3.03 -12.48
CA ALA A 90 10.97 4.10 -11.54
C ALA A 90 10.89 3.52 -10.12
N GLN A 91 11.37 4.28 -9.17
CA GLN A 91 11.25 3.99 -7.74
C GLN A 91 10.45 5.10 -7.09
N ALA A 92 9.40 4.74 -6.37
CA ALA A 92 8.57 5.69 -5.66
C ALA A 92 8.55 5.39 -4.16
N TYR A 93 8.44 6.45 -3.39
CA TYR A 93 8.27 6.44 -1.95
C TYR A 93 7.01 7.21 -1.62
N ALA A 94 6.20 6.67 -0.73
CA ALA A 94 4.97 7.34 -0.30
C ALA A 94 4.79 7.26 1.22
N ILE A 95 4.19 8.32 1.77
CA ILE A 95 3.68 8.36 3.15
C ILE A 95 2.22 8.79 3.05
N SER A 96 1.34 7.99 3.66
CA SER A 96 -0.10 8.10 3.44
C SER A 96 -0.85 8.07 4.79
N PRO A 97 -1.03 9.23 5.46
CA PRO A 97 -1.96 9.35 6.58
C PRO A 97 -3.40 9.24 6.11
N SER A 98 -4.26 8.64 6.95
CA SER A 98 -5.70 8.48 6.69
C SER A 98 -6.52 8.52 7.97
N VAL A 99 -7.80 8.87 7.83
CA VAL A 99 -8.80 8.81 8.88
C VAL A 99 -10.10 8.23 8.31
N GLY A 100 -10.90 7.61 9.14
CA GLY A 100 -12.13 6.98 8.66
C GLY A 100 -12.98 6.41 9.78
N LEU A 101 -13.86 5.49 9.39
CA LEU A 101 -14.77 4.77 10.28
C LEU A 101 -14.57 3.27 10.08
N GLN A 102 -14.71 2.53 11.17
CA GLN A 102 -14.72 1.08 11.20
C GLN A 102 -15.95 0.59 11.94
N TYR A 103 -16.62 -0.39 11.37
CA TYR A 103 -17.66 -1.15 12.05
C TYR A 103 -17.13 -2.54 12.39
N THR A 104 -17.03 -2.83 13.68
CA THR A 104 -16.49 -4.10 14.19
C THR A 104 -17.63 -5.01 14.63
N MET A 105 -17.63 -6.23 14.12
CA MET A 105 -18.58 -7.30 14.41
C MET A 105 -17.87 -8.45 15.14
N PRO A 106 -18.58 -9.36 15.80
CA PRO A 106 -17.96 -10.55 16.42
C PRO A 106 -17.15 -11.40 15.42
N THR A 107 -17.56 -11.44 14.16
CA THR A 107 -16.99 -12.30 13.11
C THR A 107 -16.18 -11.54 12.06
N GLY A 108 -16.00 -10.24 12.21
CA GLY A 108 -15.32 -9.46 11.19
C GLY A 108 -15.26 -7.96 11.50
N ALA A 109 -14.72 -7.22 10.54
CA ALA A 109 -14.76 -5.76 10.56
C ALA A 109 -14.81 -5.23 9.13
N VAL A 110 -15.49 -4.11 8.96
CA VAL A 110 -15.46 -3.33 7.72
C VAL A 110 -15.03 -1.90 8.03
N SER A 111 -14.24 -1.29 7.17
CA SER A 111 -13.80 0.08 7.34
C SER A 111 -13.76 0.83 6.01
N ALA A 112 -13.93 2.14 6.10
CA ALA A 112 -13.72 3.08 5.01
C ALA A 112 -12.93 4.28 5.53
N SER A 113 -11.98 4.75 4.74
CA SER A 113 -11.14 5.88 5.10
C SER A 113 -10.85 6.79 3.92
N VAL A 114 -10.51 8.02 4.22
CA VAL A 114 -9.98 9.02 3.30
C VAL A 114 -8.61 9.46 3.82
N GLY A 115 -7.69 9.71 2.91
CA GLY A 115 -6.35 10.12 3.26
C GLY A 115 -5.70 10.97 2.20
N TYR A 116 -4.45 11.35 2.47
CA TYR A 116 -3.61 12.05 1.52
C TYR A 116 -2.28 11.33 1.38
N SER A 117 -1.91 10.99 0.16
CA SER A 117 -0.63 10.34 -0.13
C SER A 117 0.39 11.37 -0.60
N PHE A 118 1.52 11.45 0.10
CA PHE A 118 2.70 12.22 -0.30
C PHE A 118 3.62 11.26 -1.05
N VAL A 119 3.75 11.45 -2.35
CA VAL A 119 4.53 10.55 -3.22
C VAL A 119 5.73 11.29 -3.81
N ASN A 120 6.88 10.65 -3.77
CA ASN A 120 8.09 11.07 -4.47
C ASN A 120 8.55 9.93 -5.38
N THR A 121 8.74 10.22 -6.67
CA THR A 121 9.17 9.25 -7.67
C THR A 121 10.51 9.66 -8.26
N GLN A 122 11.42 8.69 -8.36
CA GLN A 122 12.75 8.82 -8.96
C GLN A 122 12.84 7.84 -10.14
N PHE A 123 13.46 8.27 -11.22
CA PHE A 123 13.68 7.46 -12.42
C PHE A 123 15.14 7.11 -12.55
N ASP A 124 15.45 5.85 -12.90
CA ASP A 124 16.83 5.39 -13.14
C ASP A 124 17.47 6.09 -14.35
N GLN A 125 16.64 6.48 -15.33
CA GLN A 125 17.06 7.21 -16.51
C GLN A 125 16.12 8.40 -16.75
N VAL A 126 16.69 9.54 -17.12
CA VAL A 126 15.90 10.68 -17.57
C VAL A 126 15.32 10.34 -18.94
N VAL A 127 14.10 9.86 -18.97
CA VAL A 127 13.36 9.67 -20.22
C VAL A 127 12.87 11.04 -20.66
N SER A 128 13.26 11.45 -21.86
CA SER A 128 12.83 12.71 -22.45
C SER A 128 11.29 12.80 -22.46
N GLY A 129 10.72 13.70 -21.67
CA GLY A 129 9.27 13.86 -21.50
C GLY A 129 8.68 13.17 -20.26
N GLY A 130 9.48 12.45 -19.47
CA GLY A 130 9.02 11.83 -18.23
C GLY A 130 8.66 12.85 -17.15
N GLN A 131 7.64 12.58 -16.35
CA GLN A 131 7.27 13.42 -15.22
C GLN A 131 8.23 13.16 -14.06
N LEU A 132 9.16 14.07 -13.83
CA LEU A 132 9.95 14.10 -12.60
C LEU A 132 9.06 14.61 -11.45
N GLY A 133 8.79 13.77 -10.47
CA GLY A 133 8.08 14.16 -9.25
C GLY A 133 6.88 13.29 -8.93
N GLY A 134 6.48 13.33 -7.67
CA GLY A 134 5.41 12.52 -7.13
C GLY A 134 4.01 13.02 -7.51
N THR A 135 3.07 12.09 -7.62
CA THR A 135 1.65 12.36 -7.75
C THR A 135 0.97 12.33 -6.39
N SER A 136 1.34 13.27 -5.52
CA SER A 136 0.68 13.40 -4.23
C SER A 136 -0.78 13.81 -4.39
N GLY A 137 -1.67 13.22 -3.63
CA GLY A 137 -3.10 13.50 -3.76
C GLY A 137 -3.98 12.79 -2.75
N VAL A 138 -5.25 13.14 -2.76
CA VAL A 138 -6.28 12.50 -1.95
C VAL A 138 -6.52 11.07 -2.45
N PHE A 139 -6.74 10.15 -1.52
CA PHE A 139 -7.19 8.79 -1.81
C PHE A 139 -8.34 8.40 -0.88
N VAL A 140 -9.11 7.41 -1.31
CA VAL A 140 -10.06 6.68 -0.48
C VAL A 140 -9.64 5.22 -0.41
N SER A 141 -9.93 4.56 0.71
CA SER A 141 -9.71 3.13 0.86
C SER A 141 -10.84 2.48 1.64
N GLY A 142 -11.05 1.19 1.35
CA GLY A 142 -12.01 0.35 2.06
C GLY A 142 -11.37 -1.00 2.37
N GLN A 143 -11.77 -1.58 3.50
CA GLN A 143 -11.31 -2.89 3.92
C GLN A 143 -12.44 -3.66 4.57
N GLY A 144 -12.57 -4.93 4.22
CA GLY A 144 -13.42 -5.91 4.88
C GLY A 144 -12.57 -7.10 5.34
N ASN A 145 -12.73 -7.50 6.60
CA ASN A 145 -12.09 -8.69 7.15
C ASN A 145 -13.17 -9.57 7.76
N TYR A 146 -13.15 -10.84 7.42
CA TYR A 146 -13.96 -11.87 8.02
C TYR A 146 -13.05 -12.93 8.64
N TRP A 147 -13.27 -13.28 9.89
CA TRP A 147 -12.53 -14.32 10.60
C TRP A 147 -13.44 -15.42 11.15
N GLY A 148 -14.75 -15.29 10.94
CA GLY A 148 -15.76 -16.30 11.25
C GLY A 148 -15.62 -16.94 12.62
N ASN A 149 -15.73 -18.27 12.63
CA ASN A 149 -15.51 -19.12 13.81
C ASN A 149 -14.03 -19.56 13.98
N GLY A 150 -13.10 -18.95 13.25
CA GLY A 150 -11.67 -19.30 13.28
C GLY A 150 -11.26 -20.41 12.29
N GLU A 151 -12.21 -21.00 11.55
CA GLU A 151 -11.91 -22.00 10.50
C GLU A 151 -11.63 -21.35 9.15
N ASN A 152 -12.37 -20.30 8.84
CA ASN A 152 -12.25 -19.58 7.58
C ASN A 152 -11.86 -18.13 7.85
N SER A 153 -11.10 -17.56 6.94
CA SER A 153 -10.82 -16.13 6.91
C SER A 153 -10.97 -15.60 5.50
N ALA A 154 -11.46 -14.37 5.38
CA ALA A 154 -11.52 -13.66 4.13
C ALA A 154 -11.14 -12.20 4.35
N GLN A 155 -10.53 -11.61 3.35
CA GLN A 155 -10.13 -10.21 3.33
C GLN A 155 -10.39 -9.61 1.97
N VAL A 156 -10.95 -8.41 1.97
CA VAL A 156 -11.06 -7.55 0.80
C VAL A 156 -10.48 -6.20 1.18
N ILE A 157 -9.56 -5.69 0.36
CA ILE A 157 -9.01 -4.34 0.53
C ILE A 157 -9.06 -3.66 -0.83
N GLY A 158 -9.37 -2.38 -0.85
CA GLY A 158 -9.29 -1.56 -2.05
C GLY A 158 -8.93 -0.12 -1.75
N SER A 159 -8.28 0.54 -2.69
CA SER A 159 -7.96 1.96 -2.62
C SER A 159 -8.01 2.60 -4.01
N TYR A 160 -8.32 3.89 -4.04
CA TYR A 160 -8.34 4.71 -5.25
C TYR A 160 -7.75 6.09 -4.97
N GLY A 161 -6.73 6.48 -5.72
CA GLY A 161 -6.09 7.79 -5.66
C GLY A 161 -6.62 8.71 -6.76
N PHE A 162 -7.29 9.79 -6.37
CA PHE A 162 -7.99 10.67 -7.34
C PHE A 162 -7.05 11.40 -8.30
N LYS A 163 -5.90 11.84 -7.84
CA LYS A 163 -4.95 12.56 -8.71
C LYS A 163 -4.11 11.62 -9.57
N SER A 164 -3.75 10.47 -9.01
CA SER A 164 -2.98 9.44 -9.71
C SER A 164 -3.86 8.56 -10.58
N GLU A 165 -5.17 8.57 -10.36
CA GLU A 165 -6.13 7.63 -10.97
C GLU A 165 -5.69 6.17 -10.78
N TYR A 166 -4.86 5.93 -9.76
CA TYR A 166 -4.35 4.62 -9.41
C TYR A 166 -5.35 3.91 -8.52
N TYR A 167 -5.66 2.68 -8.90
CA TYR A 167 -6.45 1.77 -8.08
C TYR A 167 -5.64 0.53 -7.70
N TRP A 168 -5.91 0.03 -6.51
CA TRP A 168 -5.37 -1.21 -6.02
C TRP A 168 -6.43 -1.94 -5.23
N SER A 169 -6.56 -3.25 -5.44
CA SER A 169 -7.47 -4.08 -4.68
C SER A 169 -6.89 -5.47 -4.47
N ARG A 170 -7.24 -6.09 -3.35
CA ARG A 170 -6.89 -7.46 -3.01
C ARG A 170 -8.07 -8.18 -2.42
N VAL A 171 -8.30 -9.40 -2.87
CA VAL A 171 -9.22 -10.36 -2.27
C VAL A 171 -8.42 -11.58 -1.85
N ARG A 172 -8.62 -12.04 -0.63
CA ARG A 172 -8.00 -13.25 -0.09
C ARG A 172 -9.03 -14.07 0.63
N ALA A 173 -8.99 -15.39 0.49
CA ALA A 173 -9.75 -16.34 1.27
C ALA A 173 -8.84 -17.51 1.68
N ALA A 174 -8.95 -17.95 2.93
CA ALA A 174 -8.15 -19.05 3.45
C ALA A 174 -8.92 -19.88 4.44
N HIS A 175 -8.58 -21.17 4.50
CA HIS A 175 -9.16 -22.17 5.37
C HIS A 175 -8.09 -22.76 6.30
N ARG A 176 -8.45 -23.00 7.54
CA ARG A 176 -7.59 -23.60 8.55
C ARG A 176 -7.31 -25.08 8.22
N LEU A 177 -6.04 -25.47 8.10
CA LEU A 177 -5.69 -26.83 7.71
C LEU A 177 -5.93 -27.86 8.81
N ALA A 178 -5.67 -27.50 10.07
CA ALA A 178 -5.86 -28.42 11.20
C ALA A 178 -6.15 -27.63 12.49
N PRO A 179 -6.95 -28.21 13.40
CA PRO A 179 -7.11 -27.67 14.75
C PRO A 179 -5.77 -27.73 15.49
N SER A 180 -5.20 -26.60 15.85
CA SER A 180 -3.97 -26.52 16.63
C SER A 180 -3.95 -25.21 17.41
N ALA A 181 -3.11 -25.11 18.43
CA ALA A 181 -2.89 -23.86 19.17
C ALA A 181 -2.30 -22.77 18.28
N GLN A 182 -1.53 -23.17 17.27
CA GLN A 182 -0.89 -22.29 16.29
C GLN A 182 -1.39 -22.68 14.89
N PRO A 183 -2.58 -22.20 14.47
CA PRO A 183 -3.20 -22.65 13.24
C PRO A 183 -2.50 -22.12 12.00
N ILE A 184 -2.39 -22.99 11.01
CA ILE A 184 -1.99 -22.69 9.65
C ILE A 184 -3.24 -22.56 8.80
N TYR A 185 -3.33 -21.48 8.01
CA TYR A 185 -4.38 -21.28 7.02
C TYR A 185 -3.77 -21.35 5.63
N LEU A 186 -4.41 -22.08 4.73
CA LEU A 186 -4.08 -22.16 3.33
C LEU A 186 -5.22 -21.58 2.51
N GLY A 187 -4.89 -20.80 1.50
CA GLY A 187 -5.88 -20.13 0.69
C GLY A 187 -5.37 -19.67 -0.65
N ALA A 188 -6.12 -18.73 -1.20
CA ALA A 188 -5.78 -18.06 -2.44
C ALA A 188 -5.96 -16.55 -2.31
N GLU A 189 -5.21 -15.81 -3.11
CA GLU A 189 -5.37 -14.36 -3.26
C GLU A 189 -5.45 -13.95 -4.73
N PHE A 190 -6.14 -12.86 -4.94
CA PHE A 190 -6.19 -12.14 -6.20
C PHE A 190 -5.94 -10.66 -5.91
N VAL A 191 -5.03 -10.05 -6.66
CA VAL A 191 -4.75 -8.62 -6.63
C VAL A 191 -5.04 -8.03 -8.00
N LEU A 192 -5.70 -6.89 -8.02
CA LEU A 192 -5.93 -6.08 -9.21
C LEU A 192 -5.44 -4.67 -8.94
N GLN A 193 -4.61 -4.14 -9.82
CA GLN A 193 -4.05 -2.81 -9.68
C GLN A 193 -3.82 -2.16 -11.04
N GLY A 194 -3.79 -0.84 -11.05
CA GLY A 194 -3.51 -0.12 -12.29
C GLY A 194 -3.85 1.35 -12.24
N THR A 195 -3.78 1.98 -13.40
CA THR A 195 -4.18 3.37 -13.60
C THR A 195 -5.22 3.45 -14.70
N GLN A 196 -6.24 4.29 -14.53
CA GLN A 196 -7.24 4.51 -15.56
C GLN A 196 -6.65 5.23 -16.79
N GLN A 197 -5.62 6.01 -16.58
CA GLN A 197 -4.89 6.72 -17.62
C GLN A 197 -3.40 6.58 -17.35
N GLY A 198 -2.66 6.08 -18.35
CA GLY A 198 -1.21 5.86 -18.21
C GLY A 198 -0.46 7.14 -17.85
N TYR A 199 0.60 6.98 -17.11
CA TYR A 199 1.43 8.09 -16.59
C TYR A 199 2.23 8.87 -17.64
N VAL A 200 2.17 8.52 -18.90
CA VAL A 200 2.85 9.27 -19.97
C VAL A 200 2.18 10.63 -20.13
N ASN A 201 2.46 11.49 -19.18
CA ASN A 201 2.14 12.90 -19.30
C ASN A 201 3.16 13.52 -20.26
N ASN A 202 2.94 13.37 -21.55
CA ASN A 202 3.70 14.11 -22.54
C ASN A 202 3.30 15.58 -22.40
N ARG A 203 4.11 16.33 -21.63
CA ARG A 203 3.91 17.78 -21.44
C ARG A 203 3.84 18.57 -22.76
N VAL A 204 4.40 18.02 -23.84
CA VAL A 204 4.41 18.65 -25.15
C VAL A 204 3.09 18.46 -25.88
N THR A 205 2.42 17.32 -25.73
CA THR A 205 1.19 17.00 -26.44
C THR A 205 -0.05 16.98 -25.57
N GLY A 206 0.09 17.00 -24.24
CA GLY A 206 -1.04 16.84 -23.29
C GLY A 206 -1.73 15.48 -23.40
N SER A 207 -1.19 14.54 -24.18
CA SER A 207 -1.77 13.21 -24.37
C SER A 207 -1.47 12.35 -23.14
N ARG A 208 -2.52 11.69 -22.64
CA ARG A 208 -2.42 10.68 -21.58
C ARG A 208 -2.11 9.33 -22.23
N GLY A 209 -1.27 8.54 -21.59
CA GLY A 209 -0.98 7.18 -22.03
C GLY A 209 -2.18 6.24 -21.88
N PRO A 210 -2.10 5.03 -22.43
CA PRO A 210 -3.16 4.03 -22.28
C PRO A 210 -3.29 3.60 -20.82
N SER A 211 -4.52 3.18 -20.44
CA SER A 211 -4.77 2.58 -19.11
C SER A 211 -3.89 1.35 -18.91
N GLU A 212 -3.36 1.20 -17.72
CA GLU A 212 -2.59 0.03 -17.33
C GLU A 212 -3.34 -0.75 -16.25
N THR A 213 -3.50 -2.04 -16.46
CA THR A 213 -4.10 -2.96 -15.49
C THR A 213 -3.16 -4.13 -15.30
N ARG A 214 -2.88 -4.47 -14.05
CA ARG A 214 -2.07 -5.62 -13.64
C ARG A 214 -2.88 -6.48 -12.69
N TYR A 215 -2.70 -7.78 -12.77
CA TYR A 215 -3.28 -8.73 -11.83
C TYR A 215 -2.23 -9.67 -11.28
N GLU A 216 -2.48 -10.16 -10.09
CA GLU A 216 -1.72 -11.21 -9.43
C GLU A 216 -2.69 -12.25 -8.93
N VAL A 217 -2.34 -13.53 -9.06
CA VAL A 217 -3.16 -14.64 -8.58
C VAL A 217 -2.25 -15.75 -8.10
N GLY A 218 -2.57 -16.32 -6.93
CA GLY A 218 -1.80 -17.44 -6.41
C GLY A 218 -2.23 -17.91 -5.03
N PRO A 219 -1.62 -19.00 -4.56
CA PRO A 219 -1.81 -19.51 -3.23
C PRO A 219 -1.27 -18.56 -2.17
N THR A 220 -1.87 -18.62 -0.98
CA THR A 220 -1.41 -17.92 0.22
C THR A 220 -1.40 -18.88 1.41
N ILE A 221 -0.41 -18.71 2.26
CA ILE A 221 -0.31 -19.39 3.55
C ILE A 221 -0.20 -18.34 4.65
N GLU A 222 -0.96 -18.52 5.73
CA GLU A 222 -0.88 -17.69 6.93
C GLU A 222 -0.60 -18.59 8.14
N TYR A 223 0.36 -18.20 8.97
CA TYR A 223 0.67 -18.84 10.24
C TYR A 223 0.42 -17.86 11.38
N ARG A 224 -0.46 -18.24 12.31
CA ARG A 224 -0.78 -17.46 13.50
C ARG A 224 0.09 -17.92 14.65
N ILE A 225 1.13 -17.14 14.93
CA ILE A 225 2.09 -17.39 16.02
C ILE A 225 1.42 -17.19 17.37
N SER A 226 0.57 -16.16 17.47
CA SER A 226 -0.31 -15.89 18.61
C SER A 226 -1.62 -15.26 18.12
N PRO A 227 -2.62 -15.06 19.00
CA PRO A 227 -3.83 -14.32 18.65
C PRO A 227 -3.54 -12.91 18.10
N GLU A 228 -2.46 -12.31 18.54
CA GLU A 228 -2.05 -10.95 18.17
C GLU A 228 -1.07 -10.90 17.00
N PHE A 229 -0.29 -11.97 16.77
CA PHE A 229 0.77 -11.95 15.76
C PHE A 229 0.63 -13.06 14.73
N ARG A 230 0.59 -12.66 13.48
CA ARG A 230 0.56 -13.55 12.32
C ARG A 230 1.56 -13.14 11.25
N VAL A 231 2.04 -14.13 10.54
CA VAL A 231 2.88 -13.97 9.35
C VAL A 231 2.24 -14.70 8.18
N GLY A 232 2.45 -14.21 6.99
CA GLY A 232 1.90 -14.81 5.78
C GLY A 232 2.92 -14.78 4.64
N ALA A 233 2.71 -15.69 3.70
CA ALA A 233 3.42 -15.69 2.43
C ALA A 233 2.42 -15.99 1.31
N SER A 234 2.65 -15.41 0.16
CA SER A 234 1.92 -15.71 -1.06
C SER A 234 2.85 -15.66 -2.25
N GLY A 235 2.45 -16.28 -3.34
CA GLY A 235 3.21 -16.25 -4.57
C GLY A 235 2.41 -16.87 -5.70
N GLY A 236 2.74 -16.53 -6.92
CA GLY A 236 1.96 -16.99 -8.06
C GLY A 236 2.31 -16.28 -9.35
N LEU A 237 1.30 -16.12 -10.18
CA LEU A 237 1.42 -15.49 -11.48
C LEU A 237 1.00 -14.03 -11.43
N ARG A 238 1.74 -13.21 -12.14
CA ARG A 238 1.46 -11.79 -12.39
C ARG A 238 1.38 -11.56 -13.90
N GLY A 239 0.40 -10.78 -14.31
CA GLY A 239 0.21 -10.38 -15.70
C GLY A 239 -0.54 -9.06 -15.81
N GLY A 240 -0.83 -8.64 -17.02
CA GLY A 240 -1.57 -7.40 -17.25
C GLY A 240 -1.85 -7.15 -18.72
N ASN A 241 -2.49 -6.02 -19.00
CA ASN A 241 -2.65 -5.51 -20.35
C ASN A 241 -1.39 -4.73 -20.78
N ASN A 242 -1.32 -4.39 -22.06
CA ASN A 242 -0.37 -3.44 -22.70
C ASN A 242 1.08 -3.83 -22.56
N SER A 243 1.84 -4.29 -22.25
CA SER A 243 3.32 -4.45 -22.15
C SER A 243 3.80 -5.08 -20.84
N THR A 244 2.87 -5.45 -19.97
CA THR A 244 3.26 -6.17 -18.75
C THR A 244 3.44 -7.65 -19.11
N PRO A 245 4.68 -8.14 -19.29
CA PRO A 245 4.89 -9.55 -19.56
C PRO A 245 4.47 -10.38 -18.36
N GLN A 246 4.04 -11.60 -18.61
CA GLN A 246 3.76 -12.55 -17.54
C GLN A 246 5.03 -12.84 -16.73
N SER A 247 4.91 -12.85 -15.43
CA SER A 247 6.00 -13.13 -14.50
C SER A 247 5.47 -13.83 -13.24
N GLY A 248 6.39 -14.31 -12.41
CA GLY A 248 6.06 -14.72 -11.05
C GLY A 248 6.12 -13.56 -10.08
N TYR A 249 5.42 -13.70 -8.96
CA TYR A 249 5.60 -12.85 -7.78
C TYR A 249 5.75 -13.71 -6.52
N ALA A 250 6.37 -13.14 -5.52
CA ALA A 250 6.40 -13.68 -4.15
C ALA A 250 6.25 -12.52 -3.18
N ARG A 251 5.43 -12.72 -2.13
CA ARG A 251 5.14 -11.72 -1.11
C ARG A 251 5.24 -12.36 0.27
N VAL A 252 5.80 -11.61 1.21
CA VAL A 252 5.73 -11.92 2.65
C VAL A 252 5.04 -10.79 3.36
N GLU A 253 4.32 -11.10 4.44
CA GLU A 253 3.58 -10.11 5.21
C GLU A 253 3.50 -10.49 6.68
N PHE A 254 3.26 -9.50 7.52
CA PHE A 254 2.96 -9.71 8.92
C PHE A 254 1.85 -8.77 9.40
N LEU A 255 1.19 -9.16 10.48
CA LEU A 255 0.27 -8.32 11.25
C LEU A 255 0.51 -8.55 12.74
N LEU A 256 0.68 -7.45 13.48
CA LEU A 256 0.74 -7.43 14.92
C LEU A 256 -0.41 -6.56 15.46
N LEU A 257 -1.23 -7.13 16.33
CA LEU A 257 -2.30 -6.44 17.03
C LEU A 257 -1.87 -6.17 18.48
N THR A 258 -1.91 -4.93 18.89
CA THR A 258 -1.60 -4.51 20.26
C THR A 258 -2.86 -3.91 20.89
N LYS A 259 -3.33 -4.52 21.98
CA LYS A 259 -4.36 -3.90 22.81
C LYS A 259 -3.72 -2.83 23.66
N LEU A 260 -4.10 -1.58 23.45
CA LEU A 260 -3.68 -0.50 24.32
C LEU A 260 -4.54 -0.54 25.56
N ALA A 261 -3.92 -0.72 26.73
CA ALA A 261 -4.62 -0.64 28.00
C ALA A 261 -5.26 0.75 28.10
N GLY A 262 -6.53 0.81 28.47
CA GLY A 262 -7.19 2.09 28.74
C GLY A 262 -6.45 2.78 29.88
N MET A 263 -5.96 3.98 29.62
CA MET A 263 -5.53 4.91 30.67
C MET A 263 -6.74 5.42 31.43
#